data_bfe3113861e507533bcaa28625f98ea5
#
_entry.id   bfe3113861e507533bcaa28625f98ea5
#
_cell.length_a   1.000
_cell.length_b   1.000
_cell.length_c   1.000
_cell.angle_alpha   90.00
_cell.angle_beta   90.00
_cell.angle_gamma   90.00
#
_symmetry.space_group_name_H-M   'P 1'
#
loop_
_entity.id
_entity.type
_entity.pdbx_description
1 polymer ?
#
loop_
_entity_poly.entity_id
_entity_poly.type
_entity_poly.pdbx_seq_one_letter_code
_entity_poly.pdbx_strand_id
1 'polypeptide(L)'
;MISQNPSLDVSHPKYVSSPPRIFTKLEYRALRDFAREDLRTYALVEILLQTGVKIGELANIRINDIKDASLFIRSYGKTPERNIPLNKVVKKAVDNYFKVRPSSKDDHLFITRTGHSLLIRNIRQIISRCFREIGIENATVNDLRNTFIAHQLRNGTSIEYIAKLVGHRRLSSTERFLNLVKEEVQKKEGLGEL
;
A
#
# COMPACT_ATOMS: atom_id res chain seq x y z
N MET A 1 -4.13 46.29 16.45
CA MET A 1 -3.03 45.36 16.26
C MET A 1 -3.13 44.26 17.31
N ILE A 2 -3.15 43.00 16.94
CA ILE A 2 -3.13 41.87 17.89
C ILE A 2 -1.72 41.76 18.42
N SER A 3 -1.50 42.06 19.68
CA SER A 3 -0.16 42.13 20.32
C SER A 3 0.40 40.76 20.72
N GLN A 4 -0.37 39.69 20.68
CA GLN A 4 0.07 38.32 20.92
C GLN A 4 -0.61 37.37 19.95
N ASN A 5 0.15 36.36 19.48
CA ASN A 5 -0.39 35.32 18.61
C ASN A 5 -1.25 34.36 19.43
N PRO A 6 -2.59 34.32 19.24
CA PRO A 6 -3.49 33.46 20.04
C PRO A 6 -3.26 31.95 19.83
N SER A 7 -2.45 31.56 18.85
CA SER A 7 -2.13 30.14 18.63
C SER A 7 -1.07 29.59 19.59
N LEU A 8 -0.39 30.44 20.37
CA LEU A 8 0.63 29.99 21.33
C LEU A 8 0.00 29.29 22.54
N ASP A 9 -1.26 29.59 22.86
CA ASP A 9 -1.99 29.03 24.00
C ASP A 9 -2.77 27.76 23.63
N VAL A 10 -2.74 27.35 22.34
CA VAL A 10 -3.43 26.14 21.88
C VAL A 10 -2.51 24.94 22.05
N SER A 11 -2.75 24.13 23.06
CA SER A 11 -2.08 22.85 23.22
C SER A 11 -2.56 21.88 22.12
N HIS A 12 -1.62 21.24 21.41
CA HIS A 12 -1.99 20.20 20.46
C HIS A 12 -2.71 19.05 21.16
N PRO A 13 -3.89 18.63 20.67
CA PRO A 13 -4.60 17.49 21.27
C PRO A 13 -3.70 16.26 21.22
N LYS A 14 -3.58 15.55 22.35
CA LYS A 14 -2.90 14.25 22.40
C LYS A 14 -3.76 13.24 21.64
N TYR A 15 -3.46 13.06 20.35
CA TYR A 15 -4.16 12.07 19.54
C TYR A 15 -3.60 10.67 19.83
N VAL A 16 -4.39 9.87 20.53
CA VAL A 16 -4.09 8.42 20.64
C VAL A 16 -4.50 7.79 19.31
N SER A 17 -3.53 7.58 18.42
CA SER A 17 -3.79 6.89 17.17
C SER A 17 -4.12 5.42 17.46
N SER A 18 -5.25 4.94 16.96
CA SER A 18 -5.54 3.51 16.95
C SER A 18 -4.43 2.74 16.22
N PRO A 19 -4.14 1.50 16.65
CA PRO A 19 -3.14 0.68 15.96
C PRO A 19 -3.52 0.50 14.49
N PRO A 20 -2.53 0.47 13.58
CA PRO A 20 -2.79 0.28 12.16
C PRO A 20 -3.42 -1.10 11.92
N ARG A 21 -4.49 -1.13 11.12
CA ARG A 21 -5.11 -2.38 10.67
C ARG A 21 -4.13 -3.13 9.76
N ILE A 22 -4.02 -4.45 9.99
CA ILE A 22 -3.24 -5.39 9.20
C ILE A 22 -4.21 -6.49 8.77
N PHE A 23 -4.24 -6.81 7.49
CA PHE A 23 -5.07 -7.90 6.98
C PHE A 23 -4.55 -9.26 7.43
N THR A 24 -5.46 -10.12 7.81
CA THR A 24 -5.19 -11.54 8.03
C THR A 24 -4.85 -12.25 6.72
N LYS A 25 -4.26 -13.43 6.82
CA LYS A 25 -3.94 -14.26 5.64
C LYS A 25 -5.18 -14.60 4.81
N LEU A 26 -6.33 -14.80 5.47
CA LEU A 26 -7.60 -15.08 4.78
C LEU A 26 -8.11 -13.83 4.04
N GLU A 27 -8.13 -12.66 4.69
CA GLU A 27 -8.60 -11.42 4.08
C GLU A 27 -7.81 -11.06 2.81
N TYR A 28 -6.45 -11.05 2.89
CA TYR A 28 -5.69 -10.67 1.70
C TYR A 28 -5.71 -11.74 0.59
N ARG A 29 -5.92 -13.02 0.93
CA ARG A 29 -6.16 -14.06 -0.08
C ARG A 29 -7.50 -13.86 -0.76
N ALA A 30 -8.58 -13.67 0.00
CA ALA A 30 -9.91 -13.40 -0.56
C ALA A 30 -9.87 -12.17 -1.49
N LEU A 31 -9.17 -11.09 -1.08
CA LEU A 31 -9.00 -9.91 -1.93
C LEU A 31 -8.29 -10.23 -3.25
N ARG A 32 -7.20 -10.99 -3.20
CA ARG A 32 -6.43 -11.37 -4.39
C ARG A 32 -7.23 -12.28 -5.31
N ASP A 33 -7.98 -13.22 -4.76
CA ASP A 33 -8.81 -14.17 -5.53
C ASP A 33 -9.96 -13.45 -6.22
N PHE A 34 -10.67 -12.57 -5.52
CA PHE A 34 -11.69 -11.71 -6.11
C PHE A 34 -11.13 -10.78 -7.21
N ALA A 35 -9.98 -10.16 -6.97
CA ALA A 35 -9.38 -9.23 -7.93
C ALA A 35 -8.96 -9.91 -9.26
N ARG A 36 -8.74 -11.23 -9.28
CA ARG A 36 -8.34 -11.98 -10.50
C ARG A 36 -9.37 -11.94 -11.62
N GLU A 37 -10.62 -11.63 -11.32
CA GLU A 37 -11.67 -11.49 -12.34
C GLU A 37 -11.43 -10.30 -13.30
N ASP A 38 -10.72 -9.27 -12.84
CA ASP A 38 -10.32 -8.11 -13.68
C ASP A 38 -8.80 -7.92 -13.56
N LEU A 39 -8.08 -8.18 -14.66
CA LEU A 39 -6.61 -8.12 -14.71
C LEU A 39 -6.03 -6.76 -14.30
N ARG A 40 -6.74 -5.66 -14.57
CA ARG A 40 -6.35 -4.33 -14.09
C ARG A 40 -6.47 -4.22 -12.56
N THR A 41 -7.60 -4.65 -12.01
CA THR A 41 -7.85 -4.67 -10.57
C THR A 41 -6.84 -5.58 -9.86
N TYR A 42 -6.55 -6.74 -10.45
CA TYR A 42 -5.54 -7.66 -9.91
C TYR A 42 -4.15 -7.03 -9.86
N ALA A 43 -3.72 -6.35 -10.94
CA ALA A 43 -2.45 -5.63 -10.94
C ALA A 43 -2.39 -4.50 -9.91
N LEU A 44 -3.48 -3.73 -9.73
CA LEU A 44 -3.59 -2.71 -8.68
C LEU A 44 -3.40 -3.32 -7.28
N VAL A 45 -4.11 -4.40 -6.99
CA VAL A 45 -4.06 -5.10 -5.68
C VAL A 45 -2.67 -5.68 -5.43
N GLU A 46 -2.07 -6.36 -6.41
CA GLU A 46 -0.75 -6.97 -6.24
C GLU A 46 0.35 -5.92 -6.05
N ILE A 47 0.33 -4.81 -6.79
CA ILE A 47 1.30 -3.73 -6.56
C ILE A 47 1.15 -3.16 -5.14
N LEU A 48 -0.06 -2.86 -4.69
CA LEU A 48 -0.29 -2.33 -3.34
C LEU A 48 0.18 -3.28 -2.24
N LEU A 49 -0.17 -4.57 -2.35
CA LEU A 49 0.15 -5.61 -1.34
C LEU A 49 1.63 -6.00 -1.32
N GLN A 50 2.31 -5.97 -2.46
CA GLN A 50 3.67 -6.51 -2.59
C GLN A 50 4.76 -5.44 -2.56
N THR A 51 4.39 -4.17 -2.67
CA THR A 51 5.35 -3.06 -2.69
C THR A 51 5.12 -2.02 -1.59
N GLY A 52 3.92 -2.00 -1.02
CA GLY A 52 3.54 -1.04 0.00
C GLY A 52 3.54 0.42 -0.47
N VAL A 53 3.44 0.69 -1.78
CA VAL A 53 3.34 2.05 -2.32
C VAL A 53 2.07 2.76 -1.85
N LYS A 54 2.11 4.08 -1.79
CA LYS A 54 0.94 4.91 -1.52
C LYS A 54 0.02 4.94 -2.74
N ILE A 55 -1.28 5.10 -2.51
CA ILE A 55 -2.26 5.21 -3.61
C ILE A 55 -1.93 6.34 -4.58
N GLY A 56 -1.40 7.48 -4.09
CA GLY A 56 -0.98 8.58 -4.96
C GLY A 56 0.26 8.26 -5.78
N GLU A 57 1.19 7.49 -5.23
CA GLU A 57 2.35 6.99 -5.98
C GLU A 57 1.88 6.01 -7.06
N LEU A 58 1.00 5.07 -6.71
CA LEU A 58 0.43 4.08 -7.63
C LEU A 58 -0.26 4.75 -8.84
N ALA A 59 -1.04 5.80 -8.59
CA ALA A 59 -1.72 6.55 -9.66
C ALA A 59 -0.76 7.22 -10.65
N ASN A 60 0.45 7.54 -10.20
CA ASN A 60 1.47 8.24 -10.99
C ASN A 60 2.53 7.32 -11.62
N ILE A 61 2.43 5.99 -11.44
CA ILE A 61 3.34 5.05 -12.08
C ILE A 61 3.15 5.13 -13.59
N ARG A 62 4.26 5.22 -14.32
CA ARG A 62 4.29 5.17 -15.78
C ARG A 62 4.78 3.81 -16.28
N ILE A 63 4.48 3.50 -17.53
CA ILE A 63 4.91 2.25 -18.16
C ILE A 63 6.43 2.07 -18.05
N ASN A 64 7.19 3.13 -18.33
CA ASN A 64 8.65 3.11 -18.31
C ASN A 64 9.26 3.10 -16.90
N ASP A 65 8.46 3.21 -15.85
CA ASP A 65 8.93 3.08 -14.47
C ASP A 65 9.10 1.62 -14.03
N ILE A 66 8.56 0.68 -14.82
CA ILE A 66 8.73 -0.76 -14.59
C ILE A 66 9.88 -1.24 -15.48
N LYS A 67 10.96 -1.65 -14.84
CA LYS A 67 12.15 -2.19 -15.50
C LYS A 67 12.49 -3.55 -14.91
N ASP A 68 12.54 -4.59 -15.75
CA ASP A 68 12.92 -5.97 -15.42
C ASP A 68 12.38 -6.48 -14.06
N ALA A 69 13.12 -6.24 -12.99
CA ALA A 69 12.81 -6.69 -11.64
C ALA A 69 12.60 -5.53 -10.65
N SER A 70 12.39 -4.30 -11.12
CA SER A 70 12.25 -3.12 -10.26
C SER A 70 11.15 -2.17 -10.74
N LEU A 71 10.57 -1.46 -9.77
CA LEU A 71 9.61 -0.39 -9.97
C LEU A 71 10.24 0.92 -9.46
N PHE A 72 10.40 1.88 -10.34
CA PHE A 72 10.81 3.21 -9.96
C PHE A 72 9.61 4.02 -9.50
N ILE A 73 9.65 4.50 -8.27
CA ILE A 73 8.64 5.40 -7.69
C ILE A 73 9.20 6.81 -7.74
N ARG A 74 8.52 7.67 -8.48
CA ARG A 74 8.82 9.11 -8.56
C ARG A 74 8.55 9.79 -7.23
N SER A 75 9.22 10.89 -6.96
CA SER A 75 8.89 11.71 -5.79
C SER A 75 7.42 12.11 -5.81
N TYR A 76 6.75 11.97 -4.66
CA TYR A 76 5.34 12.32 -4.53
C TYR A 76 5.08 13.03 -3.19
N GLY A 77 4.68 14.29 -3.27
CA GLY A 77 4.54 15.14 -2.10
C GLY A 77 5.86 15.25 -1.33
N LYS A 78 5.87 14.80 -0.08
CA LYS A 78 7.09 14.81 0.77
C LYS A 78 7.85 13.47 0.73
N THR A 79 7.44 12.52 -0.09
CA THR A 79 8.09 11.20 -0.21
C THR A 79 9.11 11.23 -1.33
N PRO A 80 10.39 10.88 -1.07
CA PRO A 80 11.43 10.86 -2.08
C PRO A 80 11.22 9.74 -3.10
N GLU A 81 11.85 9.90 -4.25
CA GLU A 81 11.94 8.84 -5.26
C GLU A 81 12.73 7.63 -4.72
N ARG A 82 12.43 6.47 -5.25
CA ARG A 82 13.09 5.22 -4.87
C ARG A 82 12.81 4.08 -5.84
N ASN A 83 13.68 3.09 -5.85
CA ASN A 83 13.46 1.82 -6.54
C ASN A 83 12.95 0.76 -5.56
N ILE A 84 11.91 0.03 -5.97
CA ILE A 84 11.34 -1.08 -5.22
C ILE A 84 11.54 -2.35 -6.04
N PRO A 85 12.17 -3.41 -5.48
CA PRO A 85 12.30 -4.69 -6.18
C PRO A 85 10.92 -5.31 -6.39
N LEU A 86 10.65 -5.81 -7.59
CA LEU A 86 9.43 -6.50 -7.93
C LEU A 86 9.62 -8.02 -7.84
N ASN A 87 8.72 -8.67 -7.14
CA ASN A 87 8.65 -10.13 -7.14
C ASN A 87 7.93 -10.66 -8.40
N LYS A 88 8.06 -11.97 -8.63
CA LYS A 88 7.47 -12.65 -9.80
C LYS A 88 5.94 -12.48 -9.87
N VAL A 89 5.26 -12.33 -8.73
CA VAL A 89 3.80 -12.20 -8.67
C VAL A 89 3.35 -10.87 -9.24
N VAL A 90 3.97 -9.76 -8.81
CA VAL A 90 3.68 -8.42 -9.34
C VAL A 90 4.01 -8.35 -10.83
N LYS A 91 5.18 -8.84 -11.23
CA LYS A 91 5.57 -8.86 -12.64
C LYS A 91 4.53 -9.56 -13.49
N LYS A 92 4.12 -10.78 -13.13
CA LYS A 92 3.08 -11.54 -13.83
C LYS A 92 1.74 -10.80 -13.87
N ALA A 93 1.34 -10.16 -12.78
CA ALA A 93 0.09 -9.40 -12.73
C ALA A 93 0.11 -8.20 -13.68
N VAL A 94 1.23 -7.47 -13.74
CA VAL A 94 1.42 -6.33 -14.65
C VAL A 94 1.49 -6.79 -16.10
N ASP A 95 2.25 -7.84 -16.40
CA ASP A 95 2.36 -8.40 -17.76
C ASP A 95 0.99 -8.87 -18.28
N ASN A 96 0.16 -9.48 -17.42
CA ASN A 96 -1.19 -9.86 -17.78
C ASN A 96 -2.10 -8.64 -18.02
N TYR A 97 -1.96 -7.61 -17.20
CA TYR A 97 -2.69 -6.37 -17.43
C TYR A 97 -2.30 -5.70 -18.74
N PHE A 98 -1.02 -5.70 -19.12
CA PHE A 98 -0.57 -5.15 -20.40
C PHE A 98 -1.25 -5.80 -21.62
N LYS A 99 -1.60 -7.09 -21.55
CA LYS A 99 -2.31 -7.79 -22.63
C LYS A 99 -3.72 -7.25 -22.89
N VAL A 100 -4.35 -6.65 -21.89
CA VAL A 100 -5.73 -6.13 -21.95
C VAL A 100 -5.80 -4.62 -21.77
N ARG A 101 -4.67 -3.97 -21.54
CA ARG A 101 -4.61 -2.51 -21.40
C ARG A 101 -5.01 -1.84 -22.70
N PRO A 102 -5.99 -0.91 -22.70
CA PRO A 102 -6.37 -0.18 -23.90
C PRO A 102 -5.17 0.53 -24.54
N SER A 103 -5.17 0.65 -25.86
CA SER A 103 -4.20 1.50 -26.56
C SER A 103 -4.45 2.96 -26.16
N SER A 104 -3.42 3.69 -25.83
CA SER A 104 -3.50 5.08 -25.40
C SER A 104 -2.18 5.81 -25.62
N LYS A 105 -2.26 7.12 -25.84
CA LYS A 105 -1.11 8.04 -25.80
C LYS A 105 -0.68 8.38 -24.37
N ASP A 106 -1.52 8.07 -23.38
CA ASP A 106 -1.22 8.28 -21.96
C ASP A 106 -0.25 7.19 -21.49
N ASP A 107 0.89 7.58 -20.96
CA ASP A 107 1.97 6.71 -20.51
C ASP A 107 1.81 6.21 -19.06
N HIS A 108 0.72 6.62 -18.35
CA HIS A 108 0.43 6.05 -17.03
C HIS A 108 0.16 4.56 -17.13
N LEU A 109 0.69 3.81 -16.16
CA LEU A 109 0.48 2.37 -16.09
C LEU A 109 -1.01 2.02 -16.09
N PHE A 110 -1.76 2.64 -15.17
CA PHE A 110 -3.19 2.40 -15.01
C PHE A 110 -4.03 3.48 -15.69
N ILE A 111 -4.86 3.03 -16.63
CA ILE A 111 -5.76 3.89 -17.38
C ILE A 111 -7.21 3.41 -17.31
N THR A 112 -8.14 4.30 -17.64
CA THR A 112 -9.55 3.99 -17.81
C THR A 112 -9.77 3.19 -19.11
N ARG A 113 -10.99 2.70 -19.33
CA ARG A 113 -11.37 2.06 -20.60
C ARG A 113 -11.28 3.03 -21.79
N THR A 114 -11.39 4.33 -21.53
CA THR A 114 -11.29 5.39 -22.53
C THR A 114 -9.87 5.91 -22.76
N GLY A 115 -8.87 5.26 -22.14
CA GLY A 115 -7.45 5.56 -22.36
C GLY A 115 -6.88 6.74 -21.55
N HIS A 116 -7.59 7.28 -20.57
CA HIS A 116 -7.11 8.35 -19.69
C HIS A 116 -6.52 7.80 -18.38
N SER A 117 -5.58 8.51 -17.77
CA SER A 117 -4.99 8.12 -16.48
C SER A 117 -6.03 7.85 -15.40
N LEU A 118 -5.81 6.81 -14.61
CA LEU A 118 -6.72 6.42 -13.54
C LEU A 118 -6.49 7.28 -12.31
N LEU A 119 -7.44 8.12 -11.97
CA LEU A 119 -7.35 9.05 -10.85
C LEU A 119 -7.34 8.31 -9.49
N ILE A 120 -6.70 8.91 -8.48
CA ILE A 120 -6.63 8.37 -7.11
C ILE A 120 -8.02 8.01 -6.56
N ARG A 121 -9.04 8.85 -6.81
CA ARG A 121 -10.42 8.58 -6.38
C ARG A 121 -10.99 7.31 -7.00
N ASN A 122 -10.69 7.06 -8.27
CA ASN A 122 -11.16 5.88 -9.00
C ASN A 122 -10.46 4.61 -8.49
N ILE A 123 -9.14 4.68 -8.24
CA ILE A 123 -8.40 3.56 -7.63
C ILE A 123 -8.99 3.24 -6.27
N ARG A 124 -9.25 4.26 -5.43
CA ARG A 124 -9.87 4.06 -4.11
C ARG A 124 -11.23 3.39 -4.24
N GLN A 125 -12.09 3.84 -5.17
CA GLN A 125 -13.41 3.24 -5.40
C GLN A 125 -13.32 1.78 -5.84
N ILE A 126 -12.38 1.44 -6.75
CA ILE A 126 -12.15 0.06 -7.21
C ILE A 126 -11.79 -0.82 -6.01
N ILE A 127 -10.80 -0.43 -5.21
CA ILE A 127 -10.33 -1.22 -4.06
C ILE A 127 -11.41 -1.31 -2.97
N SER A 128 -12.12 -0.20 -2.67
CA SER A 128 -13.22 -0.22 -1.69
C SER A 128 -14.38 -1.11 -2.13
N ARG A 129 -14.66 -1.17 -3.45
CA ARG A 129 -15.63 -2.13 -3.98
C ARG A 129 -15.16 -3.57 -3.73
N CYS A 130 -13.89 -3.90 -4.00
CA CYS A 130 -13.36 -5.23 -3.72
C CYS A 130 -13.55 -5.61 -2.24
N PHE A 131 -13.23 -4.70 -1.31
CA PHE A 131 -13.43 -4.96 0.13
C PHE A 131 -14.88 -5.27 0.47
N ARG A 132 -15.83 -4.49 -0.07
CA ARG A 132 -17.25 -4.69 0.18
C ARG A 132 -17.75 -6.03 -0.36
N GLU A 133 -17.37 -6.40 -1.58
CA GLU A 133 -17.81 -7.65 -2.21
C GLU A 133 -17.30 -8.92 -1.47
N ILE A 134 -16.16 -8.80 -0.78
CA ILE A 134 -15.60 -9.91 0.02
C ILE A 134 -15.92 -9.78 1.52
N GLY A 135 -16.82 -8.86 1.91
CA GLY A 135 -17.25 -8.70 3.30
C GLY A 135 -16.21 -8.11 4.24
N ILE A 136 -15.20 -7.40 3.74
CA ILE A 136 -14.21 -6.73 4.59
C ILE A 136 -14.69 -5.30 4.90
N GLU A 137 -15.21 -5.10 6.10
CA GLU A 137 -15.68 -3.80 6.57
C GLU A 137 -14.55 -2.92 7.09
N ASN A 138 -14.77 -1.60 7.04
CA ASN A 138 -13.88 -0.58 7.60
C ASN A 138 -12.42 -0.67 7.12
N ALA A 139 -12.18 -1.24 5.94
CA ALA A 139 -10.87 -1.34 5.33
C ALA A 139 -10.57 -0.17 4.40
N THR A 140 -9.31 0.21 4.36
CA THR A 140 -8.80 1.28 3.50
C THR A 140 -7.65 0.78 2.61
N VAL A 141 -7.35 1.52 1.54
CA VAL A 141 -6.18 1.21 0.70
C VAL A 141 -4.87 1.26 1.50
N ASN A 142 -4.82 2.10 2.55
CA ASN A 142 -3.63 2.19 3.39
C ASN A 142 -3.38 0.91 4.20
N ASP A 143 -4.42 0.11 4.47
CA ASP A 143 -4.28 -1.15 5.21
C ASP A 143 -3.57 -2.23 4.39
N LEU A 144 -3.61 -2.15 3.05
CA LEU A 144 -2.79 -2.99 2.18
C LEU A 144 -1.29 -2.70 2.39
N ARG A 145 -0.94 -1.41 2.48
CA ARG A 145 0.42 -0.98 2.79
C ARG A 145 0.83 -1.36 4.22
N ASN A 146 -0.06 -1.22 5.19
CA ASN A 146 0.19 -1.65 6.57
C ASN A 146 0.47 -3.16 6.62
N THR A 147 -0.30 -3.94 5.85
CA THR A 147 -0.14 -5.38 5.73
C THR A 147 1.21 -5.75 5.11
N PHE A 148 1.65 -5.02 4.06
CA PHE A 148 2.99 -5.20 3.50
C PHE A 148 4.08 -4.99 4.53
N ILE A 149 4.04 -3.87 5.28
CA ILE A 149 5.04 -3.54 6.30
C ILE A 149 5.11 -4.63 7.37
N ALA A 150 3.96 -5.01 7.93
CA ALA A 150 3.90 -6.05 8.95
C ALA A 150 4.39 -7.41 8.43
N HIS A 151 4.06 -7.77 7.20
CA HIS A 151 4.51 -9.01 6.56
C HIS A 151 6.04 -9.03 6.39
N GLN A 152 6.64 -7.92 5.95
CA GLN A 152 8.09 -7.82 5.81
C GLN A 152 8.80 -7.91 7.17
N LEU A 153 8.27 -7.29 8.21
CA LEU A 153 8.82 -7.41 9.57
C LEU A 153 8.73 -8.85 10.09
N ARG A 154 7.60 -9.55 9.88
CA ARG A 154 7.46 -10.98 10.25
C ARG A 154 8.47 -11.89 9.53
N ASN A 155 8.87 -11.50 8.33
CA ASN A 155 9.88 -12.23 7.55
C ASN A 155 11.33 -11.85 7.91
N GLY A 156 11.53 -11.03 8.95
CA GLY A 156 12.86 -10.65 9.42
C GLY A 156 13.56 -9.56 8.61
N THR A 157 12.84 -8.86 7.72
CA THR A 157 13.41 -7.72 6.98
C THR A 157 13.69 -6.57 7.95
N SER A 158 14.88 -5.95 7.85
CA SER A 158 15.26 -4.86 8.74
C SER A 158 14.33 -3.65 8.61
N ILE A 159 14.12 -2.98 9.72
CA ILE A 159 13.17 -1.85 9.81
C ILE A 159 13.61 -0.68 8.94
N GLU A 160 14.94 -0.44 8.86
CA GLU A 160 15.53 0.62 8.04
C GLU A 160 15.29 0.34 6.56
N TYR A 161 15.45 -0.91 6.13
CA TYR A 161 15.22 -1.30 4.75
C TYR A 161 13.73 -1.17 4.38
N ILE A 162 12.82 -1.59 5.26
CA ILE A 162 11.37 -1.42 5.06
C ILE A 162 11.02 0.07 4.99
N ALA A 163 11.54 0.90 5.92
CA ALA A 163 11.30 2.34 5.91
C ALA A 163 11.74 2.99 4.59
N LYS A 164 12.90 2.57 4.06
CA LYS A 164 13.41 3.02 2.76
C LYS A 164 12.50 2.56 1.61
N LEU A 165 12.09 1.28 1.58
CA LEU A 165 11.20 0.74 0.54
C LEU A 165 9.86 1.46 0.48
N VAL A 166 9.23 1.68 1.64
CA VAL A 166 7.92 2.33 1.68
C VAL A 166 8.00 3.86 1.66
N GLY A 167 9.20 4.45 1.77
CA GLY A 167 9.39 5.89 1.76
C GLY A 167 8.87 6.57 3.03
N HIS A 168 9.15 6.00 4.20
CA HIS A 168 8.92 6.66 5.49
C HIS A 168 10.06 7.64 5.77
N ARG A 169 9.71 8.89 6.08
CA ARG A 169 10.69 9.94 6.43
C ARG A 169 11.25 9.79 7.84
N ARG A 170 10.48 9.17 8.74
CA ARG A 170 10.86 8.91 10.13
C ARG A 170 10.79 7.42 10.37
N LEU A 171 11.81 6.87 10.99
CA LEU A 171 11.88 5.44 11.32
C LEU A 171 10.74 5.04 12.27
N SER A 172 10.36 5.94 13.20
CA SER A 172 9.24 5.75 14.13
C SER A 172 7.91 5.41 13.43
N SER A 173 7.73 5.84 12.18
CA SER A 173 6.55 5.45 11.39
C SER A 173 6.52 3.97 11.03
N THR A 174 7.69 3.29 11.02
CA THR A 174 7.81 1.85 10.80
C THR A 174 7.90 1.11 12.13
N GLU A 175 8.56 1.68 13.14
CA GLU A 175 8.73 1.10 14.48
C GLU A 175 7.40 0.74 15.16
N ARG A 176 6.37 1.53 14.96
CA ARG A 176 5.02 1.25 15.51
C ARG A 176 4.47 -0.12 15.10
N PHE A 177 4.94 -0.69 13.99
CA PHE A 177 4.54 -2.02 13.55
C PHE A 177 5.28 -3.15 14.27
N LEU A 178 6.45 -2.88 14.87
CA LEU A 178 7.21 -3.89 15.63
C LEU A 178 6.42 -4.39 16.83
N ASN A 179 5.77 -3.49 17.57
CA ASN A 179 4.98 -3.86 18.74
C ASN A 179 3.82 -4.78 18.34
N LEU A 180 3.12 -4.44 17.24
CA LEU A 180 2.02 -5.26 16.73
C LEU A 180 2.49 -6.67 16.31
N VAL A 181 3.63 -6.77 15.64
CA VAL A 181 4.18 -8.06 15.22
C VAL A 181 4.65 -8.89 16.42
N LYS A 182 5.27 -8.27 17.44
CA LYS A 182 5.69 -8.95 18.69
C LYS A 182 4.50 -9.47 19.48
N GLU A 183 3.44 -8.68 19.66
CA GLU A 183 2.23 -9.09 20.37
C GLU A 183 1.54 -10.27 19.68
N GLU A 184 1.55 -10.33 18.35
CA GLU A 184 0.99 -11.47 17.62
C GLU A 184 1.81 -12.76 17.77
N VAL A 185 3.14 -12.64 17.85
CA VAL A 185 4.03 -13.79 18.09
C VAL A 185 3.81 -14.32 19.51
N GLN A 186 3.79 -13.45 20.52
CA GLN A 186 3.55 -13.84 21.90
C GLN A 186 2.18 -14.50 22.11
N LYS A 187 1.12 -13.98 21.44
CA LYS A 187 -0.20 -14.61 21.48
C LYS A 187 -0.24 -16.01 20.86
N LYS A 188 0.61 -16.28 19.86
CA LYS A 188 0.72 -17.62 19.26
C LYS A 188 1.50 -18.59 20.14
N GLU A 189 2.51 -18.12 20.84
CA GLU A 189 3.31 -18.94 21.77
C GLU A 189 2.51 -19.26 23.04
N GLY A 190 1.62 -18.36 23.52
CA GLY A 190 0.75 -18.61 24.68
C GLY A 190 -0.45 -19.55 24.42
N LEU A 191 -0.69 -19.98 23.17
CA LEU A 191 -1.73 -20.95 22.81
C LEU A 191 -1.19 -22.39 22.66
N GLY A 192 0.07 -22.63 23.05
CA GLY A 192 0.76 -23.91 22.89
C GLY A 192 0.59 -24.89 24.04
N GLU A 193 -0.19 -24.57 25.08
CA GLU A 193 -0.49 -25.50 26.18
C GLU A 193 -1.98 -25.82 26.23
N LEU A 194 -2.34 -26.88 25.53
CA LEU A 194 -3.52 -27.74 25.79
C LEU A 194 -3.09 -29.19 25.72
#